data_5c57d02fc823e11e3136bb21ad564290
#
_entry.id   5c57d02fc823e11e3136bb21ad564290
#
_cell.length_a   1.000
_cell.length_b   1.000
_cell.length_c   1.000
_cell.angle_alpha   90.00
_cell.angle_beta   90.00
_cell.angle_gamma   90.00
#
_symmetry.space_group_name_H-M   'P 1'
#
loop_
_entity.id
_entity.type
_entity.pdbx_description
1 polymer ?
#
loop_
_entity_poly.entity_id
_entity_poly.type
_entity_poly.pdbx_seq_one_letter_code
_entity_poly.pdbx_strand_id
1 'polypeptide(L)'
;MVLINLALSVSVVFLMRYVQNLLNSDVKINLVEIVTQNKDAITSRLMMNVNSLDITANKLSDRLKAEESSGKLKTQDLIEQYAKENNTDDLFTANRDGMALFDGGRKLDISGRHYFRLAVDGIPNISDKLISRINGDEVFVISVPLSYNGEIVGTIQKVITFEEMYKICSLSIFSSQGYMYVINREGYVILHSAHPKCEQKSDNYFRDLYGAGNPKASEQMKRDIRNNRNGFIETTIAGREIFSAYTPIEKIHDWYLITSVPNNAVSPNGNTVISIFYFILFVIVVIFTSSLTYFLWYKNKQRAQLEKIAFVDTVTLGDTYNKFLVDAQGILTQCPHKKFHIIKFDIDNFKY
;
A
#
# COMPACT_ATOMS: atom_id res chain seq x y z
N MET A 1 -35.59 25.98 3.02
CA MET A 1 -35.74 24.56 2.65
C MET A 1 -34.71 24.10 1.63
N VAL A 2 -34.58 24.72 0.46
CA VAL A 2 -33.54 24.39 -0.55
C VAL A 2 -32.12 24.50 0.04
N LEU A 3 -31.82 25.54 0.82
CA LEU A 3 -30.54 25.76 1.50
C LEU A 3 -30.24 24.64 2.53
N ILE A 4 -31.24 24.13 3.24
CA ILE A 4 -31.04 23.03 4.21
C ILE A 4 -30.71 21.72 3.49
N ASN A 5 -31.42 21.42 2.38
CA ASN A 5 -31.12 20.25 1.55
C ASN A 5 -29.73 20.32 0.93
N LEU A 6 -29.32 21.49 0.46
CA LEU A 6 -27.99 21.73 -0.08
C LEU A 6 -26.90 21.53 1.01
N ALA A 7 -27.13 22.10 2.20
CA ALA A 7 -26.21 21.94 3.33
C ALA A 7 -26.07 20.47 3.77
N LEU A 8 -27.21 19.73 3.78
CA LEU A 8 -27.21 18.31 4.14
C LEU A 8 -26.44 17.46 3.10
N SER A 9 -26.66 17.72 1.81
CA SER A 9 -25.94 17.05 0.72
C SER A 9 -24.44 17.33 0.77
N VAL A 10 -24.04 18.57 1.02
CA VAL A 10 -22.64 18.96 1.17
C VAL A 10 -22.01 18.29 2.40
N SER A 11 -22.70 18.26 3.53
CA SER A 11 -22.26 17.60 4.77
C SER A 11 -21.99 16.11 4.54
N VAL A 12 -22.85 15.44 3.79
CA VAL A 12 -22.70 14.01 3.50
C VAL A 12 -21.51 13.75 2.58
N VAL A 13 -21.32 14.56 1.52
CA VAL A 13 -20.12 14.44 0.66
C VAL A 13 -18.84 14.66 1.47
N PHE A 14 -18.88 15.60 2.40
CA PHE A 14 -17.73 15.86 3.28
C PHE A 14 -17.46 14.68 4.22
N LEU A 15 -18.50 14.15 4.88
CA LEU A 15 -18.39 12.97 5.74
C LEU A 15 -17.85 11.76 4.97
N MET A 16 -18.30 11.58 3.76
CA MET A 16 -17.84 10.47 2.91
C MET A 16 -16.37 10.58 2.54
N ARG A 17 -15.90 11.79 2.15
CA ARG A 17 -14.49 12.03 1.93
C ARG A 17 -13.67 11.82 3.19
N TYR A 18 -14.18 12.21 4.34
CA TYR A 18 -13.52 11.99 5.62
C TYR A 18 -13.36 10.49 5.93
N VAL A 19 -14.44 9.70 5.76
CA VAL A 19 -14.39 8.23 5.96
C VAL A 19 -13.43 7.56 4.98
N GLN A 20 -13.44 7.94 3.70
CA GLN A 20 -12.48 7.42 2.72
C GLN A 20 -11.02 7.73 3.11
N ASN A 21 -10.75 8.96 3.52
CA ASN A 21 -9.40 9.34 3.96
C ASN A 21 -8.98 8.58 5.22
N LEU A 22 -9.89 8.33 6.16
CA LEU A 22 -9.62 7.54 7.36
C LEU A 22 -9.27 6.09 7.01
N LEU A 23 -10.08 5.45 6.15
CA LEU A 23 -9.83 4.08 5.68
C LEU A 23 -8.48 3.97 4.96
N ASN A 24 -8.15 4.92 4.08
CA ASN A 24 -6.86 4.93 3.38
C ASN A 24 -5.68 5.14 4.34
N SER A 25 -5.86 5.95 5.39
CA SER A 25 -4.83 6.16 6.42
C SER A 25 -4.56 4.88 7.21
N ASP A 26 -5.60 4.15 7.61
CA ASP A 26 -5.48 2.89 8.34
C ASP A 26 -4.79 1.82 7.48
N VAL A 27 -5.15 1.75 6.18
CA VAL A 27 -4.49 0.86 5.22
C VAL A 27 -3.00 1.14 5.13
N LYS A 28 -2.62 2.42 5.03
CA LYS A 28 -1.23 2.84 4.95
C LYS A 28 -0.45 2.41 6.20
N ILE A 29 -0.98 2.66 7.39
CA ILE A 29 -0.34 2.30 8.67
C ILE A 29 -0.15 0.79 8.75
N ASN A 30 -1.21 0.03 8.51
CA ASN A 30 -1.19 -1.43 8.55
C ASN A 30 -0.22 -2.03 7.53
N LEU A 31 -0.16 -1.48 6.31
CA LEU A 31 0.75 -2.00 5.28
C LEU A 31 2.22 -1.70 5.60
N VAL A 32 2.53 -0.52 6.16
CA VAL A 32 3.88 -0.19 6.62
C VAL A 32 4.28 -1.09 7.79
N GLU A 33 3.37 -1.41 8.70
CA GLU A 33 3.64 -2.36 9.79
C GLU A 33 3.92 -3.77 9.25
N ILE A 34 3.08 -4.27 8.35
CA ILE A 34 3.26 -5.60 7.73
C ILE A 34 4.59 -5.68 6.96
N VAL A 35 4.96 -4.66 6.19
CA VAL A 35 6.25 -4.70 5.46
C VAL A 35 7.41 -4.70 6.43
N THR A 36 7.29 -4.02 7.57
CA THR A 36 8.32 -4.01 8.63
C THR A 36 8.44 -5.38 9.29
N GLN A 37 7.33 -6.02 9.65
CA GLN A 37 7.33 -7.38 10.19
C GLN A 37 7.90 -8.40 9.19
N ASN A 38 7.54 -8.29 7.93
CA ASN A 38 8.07 -9.13 6.86
C ASN A 38 9.59 -8.94 6.69
N LYS A 39 10.06 -7.69 6.72
CA LYS A 39 11.49 -7.36 6.70
C LYS A 39 12.22 -8.05 7.86
N ASP A 40 11.69 -7.97 9.08
CA ASP A 40 12.31 -8.57 10.26
C ASP A 40 12.37 -10.10 10.15
N ALA A 41 11.31 -10.71 9.64
CA ALA A 41 11.28 -12.16 9.39
C ALA A 41 12.30 -12.59 8.32
N ILE A 42 12.39 -11.86 7.20
CA ILE A 42 13.36 -12.13 6.13
C ILE A 42 14.77 -11.93 6.65
N THR A 43 15.05 -10.79 7.31
CA THR A 43 16.35 -10.49 7.90
C THR A 43 16.79 -11.59 8.85
N SER A 44 15.88 -12.04 9.75
CA SER A 44 16.18 -13.12 10.68
C SER A 44 16.55 -14.43 9.99
N ARG A 45 15.79 -14.83 8.95
CA ARG A 45 16.09 -16.06 8.17
C ARG A 45 17.42 -15.97 7.42
N LEU A 46 17.72 -14.82 6.83
CA LEU A 46 18.99 -14.59 6.13
C LEU A 46 20.16 -14.61 7.12
N MET A 47 20.02 -13.95 8.26
CA MET A 47 21.05 -13.96 9.31
C MET A 47 21.26 -15.33 9.92
N MET A 48 20.25 -16.19 10.02
CA MET A 48 20.42 -17.58 10.43
C MET A 48 21.35 -18.35 9.49
N ASN A 49 21.25 -18.13 8.17
CA ASN A 49 22.16 -18.73 7.19
C ASN A 49 23.58 -18.19 7.32
N VAL A 50 23.74 -16.87 7.49
CA VAL A 50 25.05 -16.24 7.72
C VAL A 50 25.69 -16.78 9.00
N ASN A 51 24.94 -16.80 10.11
CA ASN A 51 25.44 -17.32 11.40
C ASN A 51 25.81 -18.80 11.34
N SER A 52 25.03 -19.62 10.60
CA SER A 52 25.35 -21.03 10.40
C SER A 52 26.70 -21.21 9.69
N LEU A 53 26.98 -20.38 8.68
CA LEU A 53 28.28 -20.41 7.97
C LEU A 53 29.39 -19.86 8.86
N ASP A 54 29.15 -18.84 9.67
CA ASP A 54 30.13 -18.28 10.62
C ASP A 54 30.52 -19.31 11.70
N ILE A 55 29.57 -20.10 12.20
CA ILE A 55 29.88 -21.22 13.10
C ILE A 55 30.79 -22.24 12.41
N THR A 56 30.57 -22.51 11.12
CA THR A 56 31.44 -23.41 10.35
C THR A 56 32.85 -22.82 10.22
N ALA A 57 32.97 -21.52 9.97
CA ALA A 57 34.26 -20.82 9.91
C ALA A 57 35.01 -20.88 11.27
N ASN A 58 34.28 -20.68 12.37
CA ASN A 58 34.86 -20.76 13.71
C ASN A 58 35.34 -22.18 14.05
N LYS A 59 34.57 -23.22 13.69
CA LYS A 59 35.00 -24.63 13.85
C LYS A 59 36.30 -24.94 13.07
N LEU A 60 36.36 -24.42 11.83
CA LEU A 60 37.61 -24.58 11.04
C LEU A 60 38.76 -23.83 11.68
N SER A 61 38.56 -22.62 12.18
CA SER A 61 39.58 -21.86 12.92
C SER A 61 40.13 -22.62 14.13
N ASP A 62 39.25 -23.25 14.92
CA ASP A 62 39.66 -24.04 16.10
C ASP A 62 40.42 -25.31 15.69
N ARG A 63 40.05 -25.96 14.57
CA ARG A 63 40.80 -27.09 14.02
C ARG A 63 42.19 -26.65 13.56
N LEU A 64 42.30 -25.50 12.88
CA LEU A 64 43.60 -24.94 12.47
C LEU A 64 44.53 -24.73 13.68
N LYS A 65 44.03 -24.19 14.79
CA LYS A 65 44.80 -23.99 16.03
C LYS A 65 45.29 -25.31 16.62
N ALA A 66 44.44 -26.33 16.66
CA ALA A 66 44.77 -27.64 17.23
C ALA A 66 45.83 -28.36 16.39
N GLU A 67 45.75 -28.32 15.08
CA GLU A 67 46.68 -29.01 14.17
C GLU A 67 48.04 -28.31 14.05
N GLU A 68 48.07 -26.95 14.05
CA GLU A 68 49.33 -26.20 14.05
C GLU A 68 50.10 -26.41 15.36
N SER A 69 49.39 -26.48 16.51
CA SER A 69 49.99 -26.80 17.81
C SER A 69 50.68 -28.17 17.81
N SER A 70 50.32 -29.06 16.90
CA SER A 70 50.96 -30.36 16.71
C SER A 70 52.17 -30.32 15.78
N GLY A 71 52.51 -29.18 15.18
CA GLY A 71 53.70 -28.94 14.37
C GLY A 71 53.72 -29.63 13.00
N LYS A 72 52.55 -30.08 12.50
CA LYS A 72 52.47 -30.93 11.32
C LYS A 72 52.37 -30.19 9.97
N LEU A 73 51.71 -28.99 9.90
CA LEU A 73 51.43 -28.32 8.62
C LEU A 73 51.36 -26.81 8.80
N LYS A 74 51.59 -26.03 7.72
CA LYS A 74 51.37 -24.58 7.69
C LYS A 74 49.86 -24.30 7.55
N THR A 75 49.40 -23.18 8.05
CA THR A 75 47.99 -22.75 8.04
C THR A 75 47.32 -22.88 6.65
N GLN A 76 48.10 -22.56 5.59
CA GLN A 76 47.59 -22.60 4.22
C GLN A 76 47.40 -24.05 3.70
N ASP A 77 48.29 -24.96 4.08
CA ASP A 77 48.19 -26.39 3.72
C ASP A 77 47.01 -27.04 4.42
N LEU A 78 46.71 -26.61 5.67
CA LEU A 78 45.55 -27.06 6.44
C LEU A 78 44.22 -26.59 5.83
N ILE A 79 44.15 -25.33 5.35
CA ILE A 79 42.98 -24.81 4.63
C ILE A 79 42.78 -25.59 3.33
N GLU A 80 43.84 -25.90 2.58
CA GLU A 80 43.75 -26.70 1.36
C GLU A 80 43.35 -28.16 1.66
N GLN A 81 43.79 -28.73 2.75
CA GLN A 81 43.38 -30.06 3.20
C GLN A 81 41.89 -30.06 3.59
N TYR A 82 41.46 -29.12 4.41
CA TYR A 82 40.08 -28.98 4.77
C TYR A 82 39.20 -28.80 3.53
N ALA A 83 39.62 -27.98 2.57
CA ALA A 83 38.89 -27.74 1.33
C ALA A 83 38.70 -29.02 0.52
N LYS A 84 39.74 -29.86 0.41
CA LYS A 84 39.67 -31.15 -0.27
C LYS A 84 38.69 -32.15 0.40
N GLU A 85 38.57 -32.07 1.73
CA GLU A 85 37.74 -32.98 2.51
C GLU A 85 36.26 -32.52 2.58
N ASN A 86 35.99 -31.20 2.57
CA ASN A 86 34.69 -30.64 2.95
C ASN A 86 34.06 -29.70 1.91
N ASN A 87 34.85 -29.20 0.93
CA ASN A 87 34.28 -28.29 -0.07
C ASN A 87 33.42 -29.05 -1.08
N THR A 88 32.36 -28.41 -1.49
CA THR A 88 31.43 -28.80 -2.56
C THR A 88 31.30 -27.66 -3.55
N ASP A 89 30.47 -27.82 -4.59
CA ASP A 89 30.16 -26.72 -5.48
C ASP A 89 29.32 -25.60 -4.75
N ASP A 90 28.63 -25.96 -3.66
CA ASP A 90 27.80 -25.05 -2.88
C ASP A 90 28.51 -24.49 -1.63
N LEU A 91 29.56 -25.16 -1.13
CA LEU A 91 30.36 -24.73 0.02
C LEU A 91 31.83 -24.77 -0.33
N PHE A 92 32.51 -23.64 -0.30
CA PHE A 92 33.93 -23.57 -0.65
C PHE A 92 34.70 -22.54 0.18
N THR A 93 36.01 -22.72 0.22
CA THR A 93 36.92 -21.79 0.90
C THR A 93 37.73 -21.00 -0.13
N ALA A 94 38.15 -19.81 0.23
CA ALA A 94 39.11 -19.04 -0.55
C ALA A 94 40.20 -18.51 0.37
N ASN A 95 41.46 -18.47 -0.15
CA ASN A 95 42.58 -17.84 0.55
C ASN A 95 42.40 -16.29 0.54
N ARG A 96 43.27 -15.60 1.26
CA ARG A 96 43.27 -14.14 1.37
C ARG A 96 43.42 -13.42 0.01
N ASP A 97 44.09 -14.05 -0.97
CA ASP A 97 44.30 -13.49 -2.30
C ASP A 97 43.09 -13.70 -3.23
N GLY A 98 42.04 -14.41 -2.78
CA GLY A 98 40.84 -14.67 -3.53
C GLY A 98 40.90 -15.91 -4.42
N MET A 99 41.87 -16.79 -4.22
CA MET A 99 41.87 -18.08 -4.91
C MET A 99 40.93 -19.04 -4.16
N ALA A 100 39.78 -19.29 -4.75
CA ALA A 100 38.77 -20.22 -4.22
C ALA A 100 39.12 -21.67 -4.62
N LEU A 101 38.86 -22.59 -3.69
CA LEU A 101 39.01 -24.02 -3.84
C LEU A 101 37.64 -24.69 -3.80
N PHE A 102 37.35 -25.47 -4.82
CA PHE A 102 36.10 -26.24 -4.96
C PHE A 102 36.38 -27.72 -4.87
N ASP A 103 35.31 -28.52 -4.91
CA ASP A 103 35.42 -29.97 -5.01
C ASP A 103 36.31 -30.40 -6.20
N GLY A 104 37.02 -31.52 -6.03
CA GLY A 104 37.95 -32.02 -7.02
C GLY A 104 39.21 -31.18 -7.21
N GLY A 105 39.48 -30.18 -6.34
CA GLY A 105 40.68 -29.33 -6.40
C GLY A 105 40.60 -28.22 -7.46
N ARG A 106 39.44 -27.94 -8.03
CA ARG A 106 39.24 -26.82 -8.97
C ARG A 106 39.55 -25.50 -8.26
N LYS A 107 40.32 -24.66 -8.93
CA LYS A 107 40.64 -23.31 -8.44
C LYS A 107 39.96 -22.24 -9.30
N LEU A 108 39.40 -21.22 -8.66
CA LEU A 108 38.76 -20.08 -9.33
C LEU A 108 39.16 -18.79 -8.62
N ASP A 109 39.56 -17.80 -9.38
CA ASP A 109 39.81 -16.45 -8.86
C ASP A 109 38.49 -15.71 -8.64
N ILE A 110 38.21 -15.37 -7.36
CA ILE A 110 37.07 -14.58 -6.91
C ILE A 110 37.49 -13.24 -6.29
N SER A 111 38.75 -12.84 -6.39
CA SER A 111 39.30 -11.58 -5.81
C SER A 111 38.55 -10.34 -6.30
N GLY A 112 38.03 -10.36 -7.54
CA GLY A 112 37.23 -9.31 -8.12
C GLY A 112 35.75 -9.25 -7.61
N ARG A 113 35.29 -10.24 -6.85
CA ARG A 113 33.91 -10.30 -6.36
C ARG A 113 33.72 -9.43 -5.12
N HIS A 114 32.64 -8.63 -5.11
CA HIS A 114 32.39 -7.71 -4.01
C HIS A 114 32.16 -8.44 -2.68
N TYR A 115 31.41 -9.54 -2.68
CA TYR A 115 31.16 -10.35 -1.49
C TYR A 115 32.44 -10.91 -0.85
N PHE A 116 33.44 -11.26 -1.66
CA PHE A 116 34.73 -11.75 -1.18
C PHE A 116 35.50 -10.63 -0.48
N ARG A 117 35.58 -9.44 -1.09
CA ARG A 117 36.30 -8.30 -0.51
C ARG A 117 35.75 -7.90 0.86
N LEU A 118 34.39 -7.82 0.97
CA LEU A 118 33.75 -7.52 2.26
C LEU A 118 34.13 -8.56 3.33
N ALA A 119 34.14 -9.85 2.97
CA ALA A 119 34.49 -10.91 3.92
C ALA A 119 35.98 -10.85 4.32
N VAL A 120 36.91 -10.55 3.41
CA VAL A 120 38.32 -10.34 3.74
C VAL A 120 38.52 -9.12 4.65
N ASP A 121 37.64 -8.10 4.53
CA ASP A 121 37.63 -6.94 5.43
C ASP A 121 36.94 -7.23 6.78
N GLY A 122 36.53 -8.49 7.04
CA GLY A 122 35.93 -8.93 8.29
C GLY A 122 34.41 -8.77 8.35
N ILE A 123 33.75 -8.48 7.24
CA ILE A 123 32.30 -8.20 7.17
C ILE A 123 31.60 -9.42 6.56
N PRO A 124 30.87 -10.24 7.38
CA PRO A 124 29.97 -11.27 6.86
C PRO A 124 28.89 -10.64 5.98
N ASN A 125 28.63 -11.24 4.85
CA ASN A 125 27.70 -10.64 3.89
C ASN A 125 27.02 -11.66 2.98
N ILE A 126 26.00 -11.20 2.23
CA ILE A 126 25.30 -11.94 1.17
C ILE A 126 25.44 -11.12 -0.11
N SER A 127 25.79 -11.74 -1.22
CA SER A 127 25.91 -11.05 -2.50
C SER A 127 24.54 -10.65 -3.07
N ASP A 128 24.52 -9.69 -3.98
CA ASP A 128 23.42 -9.55 -4.95
C ASP A 128 23.34 -10.80 -5.82
N LYS A 129 22.25 -10.90 -6.58
CA LYS A 129 22.08 -11.92 -7.59
C LYS A 129 23.23 -11.86 -8.60
N LEU A 130 23.91 -12.98 -8.80
CA LEU A 130 25.05 -13.08 -9.71
C LEU A 130 24.99 -14.37 -10.53
N ILE A 131 25.69 -14.38 -11.63
CA ILE A 131 25.85 -15.57 -12.45
C ILE A 131 27.04 -16.37 -11.93
N SER A 132 26.79 -17.65 -11.60
CA SER A 132 27.82 -18.62 -11.22
C SER A 132 28.79 -18.84 -12.39
N ARG A 133 30.09 -18.77 -12.10
CA ARG A 133 31.13 -19.11 -13.10
C ARG A 133 31.33 -20.60 -13.27
N ILE A 134 30.68 -21.42 -12.44
CA ILE A 134 30.81 -22.89 -12.46
C ILE A 134 29.83 -23.49 -13.45
N ASN A 135 28.54 -23.12 -13.32
CA ASN A 135 27.44 -23.75 -14.07
C ASN A 135 26.56 -22.74 -14.86
N GLY A 136 26.80 -21.42 -14.68
CA GLY A 136 26.04 -20.38 -15.38
C GLY A 136 24.69 -20.05 -14.73
N ASP A 137 24.35 -20.64 -13.59
CA ASP A 137 23.09 -20.41 -12.91
C ASP A 137 23.07 -19.07 -12.17
N GLU A 138 21.87 -18.53 -11.96
CA GLU A 138 21.64 -17.40 -11.07
C GLU A 138 21.72 -17.85 -9.61
N VAL A 139 22.64 -17.27 -8.86
CA VAL A 139 22.92 -17.63 -7.47
C VAL A 139 23.16 -16.42 -6.59
N PHE A 140 23.07 -16.64 -5.30
CA PHE A 140 23.54 -15.73 -4.25
C PHE A 140 24.68 -16.41 -3.51
N VAL A 141 25.60 -15.64 -2.95
CA VAL A 141 26.72 -16.16 -2.18
C VAL A 141 26.74 -15.52 -0.81
N ILE A 142 26.66 -16.34 0.23
CA ILE A 142 26.99 -15.92 1.59
C ILE A 142 28.49 -16.05 1.75
N SER A 143 29.15 -15.03 2.26
CA SER A 143 30.59 -15.02 2.52
C SER A 143 30.86 -14.56 3.93
N VAL A 144 31.70 -15.34 4.65
CA VAL A 144 32.14 -15.02 6.01
C VAL A 144 33.65 -15.05 6.10
N PRO A 145 34.25 -14.24 6.97
CA PRO A 145 35.69 -14.29 7.21
C PRO A 145 36.11 -15.61 7.86
N LEU A 146 37.26 -16.12 7.49
CA LEU A 146 37.95 -17.18 8.20
C LEU A 146 39.13 -16.56 8.96
N SER A 147 39.01 -16.49 10.28
CA SER A 147 40.00 -15.88 11.15
C SER A 147 40.86 -16.95 11.81
N TYR A 148 42.17 -16.68 11.93
CA TYR A 148 43.09 -17.50 12.68
C TYR A 148 44.05 -16.59 13.47
N ASN A 149 44.19 -16.83 14.80
CA ASN A 149 45.00 -16.01 15.72
C ASN A 149 44.72 -14.49 15.63
N GLY A 150 43.49 -14.10 15.34
CA GLY A 150 43.08 -12.70 15.23
C GLY A 150 43.31 -12.07 13.85
N GLU A 151 43.88 -12.79 12.91
CA GLU A 151 44.06 -12.36 11.53
C GLU A 151 43.12 -13.10 10.59
N ILE A 152 42.66 -12.43 9.53
CA ILE A 152 41.84 -13.06 8.50
C ILE A 152 42.80 -13.77 7.51
N VAL A 153 42.71 -15.09 7.47
CA VAL A 153 43.55 -15.96 6.63
C VAL A 153 42.86 -16.40 5.34
N GLY A 154 41.58 -16.19 5.26
CA GLY A 154 40.74 -16.53 4.11
C GLY A 154 39.28 -16.25 4.34
N THR A 155 38.46 -16.89 3.59
CA THR A 155 36.99 -16.76 3.68
C THR A 155 36.33 -18.10 3.41
N ILE A 156 35.11 -18.29 3.92
CA ILE A 156 34.21 -19.41 3.58
C ILE A 156 32.98 -18.86 2.87
N GLN A 157 32.60 -19.51 1.79
CA GLN A 157 31.45 -19.17 0.97
C GLN A 157 30.44 -20.30 0.94
N LYS A 158 29.15 -19.92 0.97
CA LYS A 158 28.04 -20.82 0.67
C LYS A 158 27.24 -20.24 -0.48
N VAL A 159 27.05 -21.03 -1.53
CA VAL A 159 26.17 -20.72 -2.65
C VAL A 159 24.74 -21.03 -2.24
N ILE A 160 23.83 -20.12 -2.55
CA ILE A 160 22.39 -20.29 -2.40
C ILE A 160 21.75 -20.13 -3.78
N THR A 161 21.01 -21.12 -4.21
CA THR A 161 20.26 -21.05 -5.46
C THR A 161 19.16 -20.00 -5.42
N PHE A 162 18.71 -19.55 -6.59
CA PHE A 162 17.58 -18.62 -6.67
C PHE A 162 16.32 -19.20 -5.99
N GLU A 163 16.08 -20.50 -6.14
CA GLU A 163 14.94 -21.18 -5.53
C GLU A 163 15.01 -21.20 -3.98
N GLU A 164 16.19 -21.45 -3.43
CA GLU A 164 16.40 -21.40 -1.97
C GLU A 164 16.23 -19.98 -1.42
N MET A 165 16.80 -18.99 -2.10
CA MET A 165 16.62 -17.58 -1.72
C MET A 165 15.15 -17.18 -1.79
N TYR A 166 14.45 -17.62 -2.82
CA TYR A 166 13.02 -17.42 -2.94
C TYR A 166 12.26 -18.02 -1.76
N LYS A 167 12.57 -19.25 -1.34
CA LYS A 167 11.95 -19.90 -0.16
C LYS A 167 12.22 -19.15 1.13
N ILE A 168 13.45 -18.63 1.31
CA ILE A 168 13.84 -17.82 2.47
C ILE A 168 13.00 -16.54 2.54
N CYS A 169 12.85 -15.85 1.42
CA CYS A 169 12.17 -14.57 1.32
C CYS A 169 10.65 -14.69 1.14
N SER A 170 10.14 -15.88 0.79
CA SER A 170 8.73 -16.11 0.50
C SER A 170 7.87 -15.99 1.76
N LEU A 171 6.94 -15.05 1.78
CA LEU A 171 5.98 -14.81 2.86
C LEU A 171 4.58 -14.69 2.26
N SER A 172 3.58 -15.20 2.97
CA SER A 172 2.19 -14.98 2.60
C SER A 172 1.74 -13.60 3.03
N ILE A 173 1.27 -12.79 2.09
CA ILE A 173 0.86 -11.41 2.31
C ILE A 173 -0.62 -11.29 1.97
N PHE A 174 -1.45 -10.82 2.92
CA PHE A 174 -2.90 -10.63 2.74
C PHE A 174 -3.59 -11.86 2.11
N SER A 175 -3.47 -13.02 2.75
CA SER A 175 -4.05 -14.27 2.25
C SER A 175 -3.66 -14.58 0.80
N SER A 176 -2.39 -14.35 0.46
CA SER A 176 -1.81 -14.55 -0.88
C SER A 176 -2.37 -13.64 -1.98
N GLN A 177 -2.94 -12.48 -1.63
CA GLN A 177 -3.36 -11.46 -2.60
C GLN A 177 -2.30 -10.38 -2.81
N GLY A 178 -1.38 -10.23 -1.85
CA GLY A 178 -0.23 -9.36 -1.96
C GLY A 178 0.97 -10.06 -2.59
N TYR A 179 1.89 -9.28 -3.10
CA TYR A 179 3.14 -9.73 -3.69
C TYR A 179 4.29 -8.82 -3.26
N MET A 180 5.51 -9.31 -3.39
CA MET A 180 6.68 -8.58 -2.96
C MET A 180 7.77 -8.54 -4.02
N TYR A 181 8.62 -7.52 -3.89
CA TYR A 181 9.90 -7.41 -4.56
C TYR A 181 10.99 -7.13 -3.54
N VAL A 182 12.17 -7.65 -3.81
CA VAL A 182 13.41 -7.19 -3.20
C VAL A 182 14.20 -6.49 -4.30
N ILE A 183 14.56 -5.24 -4.06
CA ILE A 183 15.33 -4.43 -5.01
C ILE A 183 16.60 -3.90 -4.33
N ASN A 184 17.61 -3.55 -5.13
CA ASN A 184 18.74 -2.76 -4.64
C ASN A 184 18.43 -1.25 -4.67
N ARG A 185 19.37 -0.40 -4.22
CA ARG A 185 19.19 1.07 -4.19
C ARG A 185 18.96 1.68 -5.56
N GLU A 186 19.50 1.09 -6.61
CA GLU A 186 19.33 1.53 -8.00
C GLU A 186 18.00 1.08 -8.61
N GLY A 187 17.24 0.26 -7.87
CA GLY A 187 15.94 -0.26 -8.30
C GLY A 187 16.00 -1.55 -9.10
N TYR A 188 17.18 -2.17 -9.24
CA TYR A 188 17.27 -3.49 -9.89
C TYR A 188 16.62 -4.55 -9.02
N VAL A 189 15.79 -5.38 -9.66
CA VAL A 189 15.05 -6.44 -8.99
C VAL A 189 15.99 -7.61 -8.69
N ILE A 190 16.22 -7.84 -7.41
CA ILE A 190 17.01 -8.97 -6.89
C ILE A 190 16.13 -10.22 -6.84
N LEU A 191 14.90 -10.07 -6.31
CA LEU A 191 13.96 -11.15 -6.14
C LEU A 191 12.51 -10.60 -6.23
N HIS A 192 11.60 -11.42 -6.73
CA HIS A 192 10.17 -11.11 -6.71
C HIS A 192 9.35 -12.36 -6.39
N SER A 193 8.13 -12.20 -5.88
CA SER A 193 7.23 -13.31 -5.62
C SER A 193 6.69 -13.92 -6.93
N ALA A 194 6.43 -15.23 -6.93
CA ALA A 194 5.82 -15.94 -8.07
C ALA A 194 4.31 -15.65 -8.23
N HIS A 195 3.83 -14.57 -7.64
CA HIS A 195 2.41 -14.22 -7.70
C HIS A 195 2.02 -13.79 -9.12
N PRO A 196 0.88 -14.25 -9.68
CA PRO A 196 0.46 -13.93 -11.06
C PRO A 196 0.29 -12.44 -11.36
N LYS A 197 0.09 -11.60 -10.33
CA LYS A 197 0.00 -10.14 -10.45
C LYS A 197 1.36 -9.45 -10.33
N CYS A 198 2.43 -10.18 -10.08
CA CYS A 198 3.79 -9.68 -10.02
C CYS A 198 4.34 -9.57 -11.45
N GLU A 199 3.82 -8.60 -12.22
CA GLU A 199 4.27 -8.37 -13.60
C GLU A 199 5.55 -7.54 -13.56
N GLN A 200 6.68 -8.21 -13.83
CA GLN A 200 7.95 -7.53 -14.07
C GLN A 200 8.13 -7.36 -15.58
N LYS A 201 8.20 -6.12 -16.05
CA LYS A 201 8.41 -5.78 -17.47
C LYS A 201 9.86 -5.47 -17.79
N SER A 202 10.64 -5.06 -16.80
CA SER A 202 12.06 -4.77 -16.93
C SER A 202 12.82 -5.25 -15.67
N ASP A 203 14.15 -5.23 -15.76
CA ASP A 203 15.01 -5.57 -14.61
C ASP A 203 15.04 -4.47 -13.54
N ASN A 204 14.31 -3.36 -13.74
CA ASN A 204 14.34 -2.22 -12.84
C ASN A 204 12.92 -1.76 -12.46
N TYR A 205 12.60 -1.88 -11.19
CA TYR A 205 11.30 -1.55 -10.61
C TYR A 205 10.89 -0.08 -10.82
N PHE A 206 11.84 0.84 -10.73
CA PHE A 206 11.54 2.27 -10.95
C PHE A 206 11.15 2.55 -12.39
N ARG A 207 11.78 1.86 -13.35
CA ARG A 207 11.45 1.96 -14.77
C ARG A 207 10.05 1.41 -15.03
N ASP A 208 9.71 0.30 -14.40
CA ASP A 208 8.38 -0.30 -14.53
C ASP A 208 7.29 0.61 -13.96
N LEU A 209 7.51 1.23 -12.79
CA LEU A 209 6.59 2.22 -12.22
C LEU A 209 6.42 3.43 -13.15
N TYR A 210 7.51 3.95 -13.68
CA TYR A 210 7.47 5.09 -14.59
C TYR A 210 6.72 4.75 -15.88
N GLY A 211 7.02 3.60 -16.49
CA GLY A 211 6.36 3.08 -17.69
C GLY A 211 4.88 2.75 -17.50
N ALA A 212 4.47 2.40 -16.28
CA ALA A 212 3.07 2.20 -15.90
C ALA A 212 2.30 3.51 -15.64
N GLY A 213 2.89 4.68 -15.92
CA GLY A 213 2.23 5.97 -15.74
C GLY A 213 2.28 6.53 -14.32
N ASN A 214 3.19 6.06 -13.48
CA ASN A 214 3.35 6.50 -12.08
C ASN A 214 4.68 7.25 -11.83
N PRO A 215 5.03 8.32 -12.59
CA PRO A 215 6.33 8.98 -12.48
C PRO A 215 6.54 9.63 -11.10
N LYS A 216 5.50 10.21 -10.51
CA LYS A 216 5.59 10.83 -9.18
C LYS A 216 5.91 9.81 -8.08
N ALA A 217 5.26 8.64 -8.12
CA ALA A 217 5.50 7.55 -7.18
C ALA A 217 6.92 6.99 -7.34
N SER A 218 7.39 6.81 -8.58
CA SER A 218 8.76 6.39 -8.88
C SER A 218 9.79 7.36 -8.31
N GLU A 219 9.63 8.66 -8.52
CA GLU A 219 10.56 9.68 -8.01
C GLU A 219 10.51 9.83 -6.47
N GLN A 220 9.33 9.68 -5.86
CA GLN A 220 9.20 9.64 -4.40
C GLN A 220 9.97 8.46 -3.83
N MET A 221 9.73 7.25 -4.34
CA MET A 221 10.41 6.04 -3.88
C MET A 221 11.94 6.15 -4.04
N LYS A 222 12.44 6.65 -5.18
CA LYS A 222 13.88 6.89 -5.39
C LYS A 222 14.47 7.83 -4.34
N ARG A 223 13.77 8.94 -4.01
CA ARG A 223 14.25 9.88 -2.98
C ARG A 223 14.30 9.24 -1.60
N ASP A 224 13.28 8.48 -1.23
CA ASP A 224 13.20 7.83 0.07
C ASP A 224 14.29 6.75 0.20
N ILE A 225 14.50 5.95 -0.83
CA ILE A 225 15.54 4.92 -0.87
C ILE A 225 16.95 5.54 -0.78
N ARG A 226 17.24 6.62 -1.51
CA ARG A 226 18.52 7.33 -1.39
C ARG A 226 18.79 7.83 0.03
N ASN A 227 17.74 8.24 0.74
CA ASN A 227 17.82 8.74 2.12
C ASN A 227 17.68 7.63 3.17
N ASN A 228 17.71 6.37 2.79
CA ASN A 228 17.54 5.19 3.65
C ASN A 228 16.26 5.23 4.48
N ARG A 229 15.14 5.64 3.85
CA ARG A 229 13.83 5.78 4.50
C ARG A 229 12.89 4.68 4.04
N ASN A 230 12.04 4.25 4.95
CA ASN A 230 10.82 3.52 4.60
C ASN A 230 9.78 4.48 3.99
N GLY A 231 8.82 3.93 3.29
CA GLY A 231 7.77 4.75 2.69
C GLY A 231 6.59 3.96 2.18
N PHE A 232 5.66 4.70 1.61
CA PHE A 232 4.42 4.19 1.04
C PHE A 232 4.09 4.98 -0.24
N ILE A 233 3.66 4.28 -1.26
CA ILE A 233 3.18 4.88 -2.51
C ILE A 233 1.85 4.25 -2.92
N GLU A 234 1.03 5.05 -3.56
CA GLU A 234 -0.18 4.64 -4.25
C GLU A 234 0.06 4.71 -5.75
N THR A 235 -0.26 3.65 -6.46
CA THR A 235 -0.01 3.53 -7.89
C THR A 235 -1.23 2.95 -8.60
N THR A 236 -1.38 3.27 -9.88
CA THR A 236 -2.38 2.63 -10.74
C THR A 236 -1.65 1.83 -11.81
N ILE A 237 -1.78 0.50 -11.78
CA ILE A 237 -1.16 -0.40 -12.74
C ILE A 237 -2.26 -1.22 -13.42
N ALA A 238 -2.32 -1.18 -14.73
CA ALA A 238 -3.37 -1.83 -15.53
C ALA A 238 -4.81 -1.51 -15.06
N GLY A 239 -5.06 -0.24 -14.68
CA GLY A 239 -6.36 0.23 -14.20
C GLY A 239 -6.72 -0.21 -12.77
N ARG A 240 -5.79 -0.81 -12.02
CA ARG A 240 -5.99 -1.22 -10.62
C ARG A 240 -5.18 -0.34 -9.70
N GLU A 241 -5.79 0.11 -8.62
CA GLU A 241 -5.08 0.79 -7.53
C GLU A 241 -4.29 -0.22 -6.72
N ILE A 242 -3.01 0.05 -6.53
CA ILE A 242 -2.06 -0.78 -5.79
C ILE A 242 -1.39 0.08 -4.74
N PHE A 243 -1.44 -0.39 -3.52
CA PHE A 243 -0.73 0.16 -2.38
C PHE A 243 0.59 -0.57 -2.21
N SER A 244 1.69 0.17 -2.13
CA SER A 244 3.02 -0.41 -1.95
C SER A 244 3.73 0.28 -0.80
N ALA A 245 4.12 -0.50 0.21
CA ALA A 245 5.02 -0.05 1.25
C ALA A 245 6.41 -0.63 1.02
N TYR A 246 7.44 0.12 1.38
CA TYR A 246 8.83 -0.28 1.21
C TYR A 246 9.67 0.10 2.43
N THR A 247 10.67 -0.74 2.72
CA THR A 247 11.57 -0.58 3.86
C THR A 247 12.95 -1.15 3.55
N PRO A 248 14.05 -0.54 4.08
CA PRO A 248 15.38 -1.10 3.92
C PRO A 248 15.52 -2.42 4.69
N ILE A 249 16.22 -3.40 4.11
CA ILE A 249 16.64 -4.62 4.80
C ILE A 249 18.02 -4.34 5.42
N GLU A 250 18.01 -3.89 6.67
CA GLU A 250 19.22 -3.58 7.40
C GLU A 250 20.08 -4.84 7.60
N LYS A 251 21.41 -4.67 7.68
CA LYS A 251 22.45 -5.70 7.93
C LYS A 251 22.84 -6.60 6.75
N ILE A 252 22.18 -6.54 5.59
CA ILE A 252 22.44 -7.50 4.49
C ILE A 252 22.67 -6.80 3.15
N HIS A 253 23.20 -5.65 3.05
CA HIS A 253 23.30 -4.77 1.90
C HIS A 253 22.22 -3.71 1.78
N ASP A 254 22.35 -2.91 0.76
CA ASP A 254 21.46 -1.84 0.34
C ASP A 254 20.15 -2.36 -0.29
N TRP A 255 19.59 -3.44 0.27
CA TRP A 255 18.34 -4.03 -0.23
C TRP A 255 17.11 -3.37 0.37
N TYR A 256 16.07 -3.30 -0.42
CA TYR A 256 14.75 -2.82 -0.03
C TYR A 256 13.70 -3.89 -0.28
N LEU A 257 12.91 -4.16 0.73
CA LEU A 257 11.69 -4.96 0.60
C LEU A 257 10.55 -4.04 0.19
N ILE A 258 9.84 -4.39 -0.87
CA ILE A 258 8.60 -3.76 -1.31
C ILE A 258 7.50 -4.77 -1.17
N THR A 259 6.44 -4.40 -0.47
CA THR A 259 5.20 -5.20 -0.37
C THR A 259 4.10 -4.44 -1.08
N SER A 260 3.49 -5.06 -2.07
CA SER A 260 2.44 -4.48 -2.91
C SER A 260 1.14 -5.25 -2.74
N VAL A 261 0.05 -4.53 -2.55
CA VAL A 261 -1.28 -5.11 -2.34
C VAL A 261 -2.31 -4.33 -3.15
N PRO A 262 -3.15 -4.99 -3.96
CA PRO A 262 -4.28 -4.33 -4.60
C PRO A 262 -5.26 -3.77 -3.57
N ASN A 263 -5.81 -2.59 -3.83
CA ASN A 263 -6.75 -1.91 -2.92
C ASN A 263 -7.92 -2.81 -2.50
N ASN A 264 -8.48 -3.58 -3.41
CA ASN A 264 -9.57 -4.51 -3.12
C ASN A 264 -9.20 -5.68 -2.20
N ALA A 265 -7.92 -5.97 -2.01
CA ALA A 265 -7.44 -7.00 -1.10
C ALA A 265 -7.27 -6.48 0.34
N VAL A 266 -6.94 -5.20 0.48
CA VAL A 266 -6.72 -4.59 1.79
C VAL A 266 -8.03 -4.22 2.47
N SER A 267 -9.02 -3.80 1.68
CA SER A 267 -10.36 -3.45 2.15
C SER A 267 -11.42 -4.26 1.40
N PRO A 268 -11.50 -5.58 1.58
CA PRO A 268 -12.49 -6.39 0.86
C PRO A 268 -13.93 -5.94 1.15
N ASN A 269 -14.17 -5.38 2.32
CA ASN A 269 -15.47 -4.83 2.72
C ASN A 269 -15.57 -3.30 2.56
N GLY A 270 -14.50 -2.62 2.18
CA GLY A 270 -14.49 -1.15 2.06
C GLY A 270 -15.55 -0.64 1.09
N ASN A 271 -15.64 -1.21 -0.10
CA ASN A 271 -16.67 -0.88 -1.08
C ASN A 271 -18.08 -1.23 -0.59
N THR A 272 -18.23 -2.32 0.17
CA THR A 272 -19.53 -2.71 0.77
C THR A 272 -19.95 -1.70 1.83
N VAL A 273 -19.05 -1.30 2.71
CA VAL A 273 -19.31 -0.27 3.72
C VAL A 273 -19.70 1.05 3.06
N ILE A 274 -18.96 1.48 2.06
CA ILE A 274 -19.26 2.69 1.27
C ILE A 274 -20.64 2.57 0.59
N SER A 275 -20.97 1.43 -0.01
CA SER A 275 -22.27 1.19 -0.63
C SER A 275 -23.43 1.23 0.38
N ILE A 276 -23.24 0.69 1.58
CA ILE A 276 -24.23 0.77 2.67
C ILE A 276 -24.45 2.23 3.07
N PHE A 277 -23.39 3.03 3.18
CA PHE A 277 -23.52 4.46 3.46
C PHE A 277 -24.30 5.21 2.38
N TYR A 278 -24.04 4.95 1.09
CA TYR A 278 -24.81 5.52 0.00
C TYR A 278 -26.28 5.12 0.05
N PHE A 279 -26.57 3.85 0.34
CA PHE A 279 -27.93 3.37 0.48
C PHE A 279 -28.68 4.06 1.63
N ILE A 280 -28.06 4.17 2.81
CA ILE A 280 -28.64 4.88 3.97
C ILE A 280 -28.92 6.34 3.61
N LEU A 281 -27.96 7.01 2.97
CA LEU A 281 -28.13 8.38 2.52
C LEU A 281 -29.30 8.53 1.56
N PHE A 282 -29.39 7.66 0.55
CA PHE A 282 -30.49 7.66 -0.41
C PHE A 282 -31.84 7.54 0.32
N VAL A 283 -31.97 6.63 1.29
CA VAL A 283 -33.17 6.45 2.09
C VAL A 283 -33.51 7.73 2.88
N ILE A 284 -32.52 8.37 3.49
CA ILE A 284 -32.72 9.63 4.23
C ILE A 284 -33.25 10.74 3.30
N VAL A 285 -32.64 10.89 2.11
CA VAL A 285 -33.08 11.88 1.11
C VAL A 285 -34.53 11.62 0.64
N VAL A 286 -34.88 10.36 0.39
CA VAL A 286 -36.23 9.97 -0.03
C VAL A 286 -37.25 10.28 1.08
N ILE A 287 -36.98 9.94 2.33
CA ILE A 287 -37.86 10.25 3.47
C ILE A 287 -38.02 11.76 3.62
N PHE A 288 -36.95 12.52 3.52
CA PHE A 288 -37.00 13.97 3.68
C PHE A 288 -37.78 14.64 2.56
N THR A 289 -37.55 14.26 1.29
CA THR A 289 -38.27 14.81 0.14
C THR A 289 -39.77 14.46 0.19
N SER A 290 -40.12 13.24 0.61
CA SER A 290 -41.50 12.81 0.80
C SER A 290 -42.21 13.61 1.91
N SER A 291 -41.54 13.80 3.04
CA SER A 291 -42.04 14.59 4.17
C SER A 291 -42.24 16.05 3.77
N LEU A 292 -41.30 16.63 3.02
CA LEU A 292 -41.44 18.02 2.51
C LEU A 292 -42.61 18.17 1.56
N THR A 293 -42.77 17.24 0.63
CA THR A 293 -43.90 17.23 -0.33
C THR A 293 -45.24 17.12 0.39
N TYR A 294 -45.34 16.21 1.38
CA TYR A 294 -46.51 16.06 2.22
C TYR A 294 -46.83 17.36 3.00
N PHE A 295 -45.81 17.99 3.60
CA PHE A 295 -45.98 19.25 4.35
C PHE A 295 -46.47 20.39 3.45
N LEU A 296 -45.94 20.54 2.25
CA LEU A 296 -46.36 21.56 1.29
C LEU A 296 -47.81 21.30 0.83
N TRP A 297 -48.12 20.04 0.53
CA TRP A 297 -49.48 19.65 0.16
C TRP A 297 -50.48 19.94 1.29
N TYR A 298 -50.17 19.59 2.53
CA TYR A 298 -50.98 19.85 3.72
C TYR A 298 -51.18 21.35 3.94
N LYS A 299 -50.13 22.14 3.84
CA LYS A 299 -50.20 23.61 3.96
C LYS A 299 -51.06 24.22 2.88
N ASN A 300 -50.96 23.79 1.64
CA ASN A 300 -51.79 24.27 0.54
C ASN A 300 -53.28 23.89 0.75
N LYS A 301 -53.52 22.68 1.25
CA LYS A 301 -54.91 22.23 1.57
C LYS A 301 -55.52 23.07 2.69
N GLN A 302 -54.77 23.33 3.77
CA GLN A 302 -55.23 24.22 4.84
C GLN A 302 -55.54 25.64 4.32
N ARG A 303 -54.64 26.19 3.50
CA ARG A 303 -54.81 27.51 2.91
C ARG A 303 -56.11 27.59 2.06
N ALA A 304 -56.34 26.60 1.22
CA ALA A 304 -57.55 26.52 0.41
C ALA A 304 -58.84 26.42 1.27
N GLN A 305 -58.80 25.68 2.40
CA GLN A 305 -59.92 25.62 3.34
C GLN A 305 -60.16 26.95 4.03
N LEU A 306 -59.14 27.65 4.50
CA LEU A 306 -59.19 28.96 5.12
C LEU A 306 -59.74 30.01 4.12
N GLU A 307 -59.28 29.98 2.88
CA GLU A 307 -59.81 30.86 1.81
C GLU A 307 -61.24 30.57 1.54
N LYS A 308 -61.73 29.32 1.50
CA LYS A 308 -63.12 28.96 1.33
C LYS A 308 -64.02 29.50 2.48
N ILE A 309 -63.56 29.35 3.72
CA ILE A 309 -64.27 29.85 4.89
C ILE A 309 -64.34 31.41 4.92
N ALA A 310 -63.21 32.06 4.53
CA ALA A 310 -63.06 33.50 4.56
C ALA A 310 -63.89 34.20 3.42
N PHE A 311 -64.01 33.54 2.26
CA PHE A 311 -64.54 34.18 1.04
C PHE A 311 -65.83 33.63 0.52
N VAL A 312 -66.32 32.49 1.04
CA VAL A 312 -67.64 31.95 0.69
C VAL A 312 -68.56 31.94 1.89
N ASP A 313 -69.74 32.57 1.77
CA ASP A 313 -70.79 32.53 2.79
C ASP A 313 -71.39 31.13 2.84
N THR A 314 -71.44 30.53 4.03
CA THR A 314 -71.92 29.16 4.23
C THR A 314 -73.45 28.99 4.08
N VAL A 315 -74.19 30.06 4.14
CA VAL A 315 -75.68 30.06 4.03
C VAL A 315 -76.11 30.31 2.58
N THR A 316 -75.57 31.37 2.00
CA THR A 316 -75.95 31.82 0.67
C THR A 316 -75.14 31.19 -0.47
N LEU A 317 -74.04 30.57 -0.12
CA LEU A 317 -72.97 30.02 -1.07
C LEU A 317 -72.40 31.10 -2.00
N GLY A 318 -72.71 32.38 -1.73
CA GLY A 318 -72.14 33.51 -2.46
C GLY A 318 -70.85 34.04 -1.86
N ASP A 319 -70.25 35.05 -2.49
CA ASP A 319 -69.05 35.70 -2.00
C ASP A 319 -69.30 36.50 -0.73
N THR A 320 -68.41 36.41 0.25
CA THR A 320 -68.45 37.22 1.47
C THR A 320 -68.07 38.68 1.16
N TYR A 321 -68.45 39.58 2.08
CA TYR A 321 -67.98 40.97 2.04
C TYR A 321 -66.45 41.08 1.96
N ASN A 322 -65.76 40.22 2.64
CA ASN A 322 -64.27 40.20 2.60
C ASN A 322 -63.76 39.87 1.20
N LYS A 323 -64.37 38.93 0.50
CA LYS A 323 -64.05 38.62 -0.90
C LYS A 323 -64.30 39.83 -1.80
N PHE A 324 -65.42 40.46 -1.67
CA PHE A 324 -65.74 41.70 -2.41
C PHE A 324 -64.66 42.77 -2.19
N LEU A 325 -64.21 43.01 -0.95
CA LEU A 325 -63.17 44.01 -0.67
C LEU A 325 -61.84 43.69 -1.37
N VAL A 326 -61.42 42.43 -1.32
CA VAL A 326 -60.14 42.01 -1.95
C VAL A 326 -60.21 42.12 -3.47
N ASP A 327 -61.33 41.71 -4.09
CA ASP A 327 -61.55 41.78 -5.54
C ASP A 327 -61.68 43.22 -6.02
N ALA A 328 -62.46 44.08 -5.30
CA ALA A 328 -62.56 45.49 -5.58
C ALA A 328 -61.19 46.22 -5.50
N GLN A 329 -60.36 45.91 -4.47
CA GLN A 329 -59.02 46.50 -4.34
C GLN A 329 -58.17 46.05 -5.48
N GLY A 330 -58.25 44.78 -5.91
CA GLY A 330 -57.49 44.24 -7.06
C GLY A 330 -57.85 44.95 -8.36
N ILE A 331 -59.21 45.18 -8.60
CA ILE A 331 -59.71 45.88 -9.80
C ILE A 331 -59.22 47.33 -9.79
N LEU A 332 -59.36 48.02 -8.65
CA LEU A 332 -58.90 49.42 -8.49
C LEU A 332 -57.41 49.58 -8.75
N THR A 333 -56.60 48.63 -8.30
CA THR A 333 -55.15 48.64 -8.52
C THR A 333 -54.80 48.40 -9.98
N GLN A 334 -55.47 47.50 -10.66
CA GLN A 334 -55.29 47.18 -12.09
C GLN A 334 -55.76 48.27 -13.04
N CYS A 335 -56.80 49.06 -12.64
CA CYS A 335 -57.37 50.05 -13.48
C CYS A 335 -57.47 51.44 -12.78
N PRO A 336 -56.33 52.07 -12.44
CA PRO A 336 -56.34 53.31 -11.61
C PRO A 336 -56.93 54.52 -12.28
N HIS A 337 -57.12 54.48 -13.58
CA HIS A 337 -57.73 55.63 -14.33
C HIS A 337 -59.25 55.45 -14.66
N LYS A 338 -59.87 54.33 -14.25
CA LYS A 338 -61.28 54.11 -14.51
C LYS A 338 -62.07 54.57 -13.27
N LYS A 339 -63.27 55.10 -13.55
CA LYS A 339 -64.21 55.44 -12.48
C LYS A 339 -65.11 54.20 -12.27
N PHE A 340 -65.29 53.84 -11.02
CA PHE A 340 -66.10 52.72 -10.60
C PHE A 340 -67.24 53.26 -9.70
N HIS A 341 -68.38 52.64 -9.79
CA HIS A 341 -69.52 52.94 -8.91
C HIS A 341 -69.88 51.65 -8.14
N ILE A 342 -70.16 51.83 -6.84
CA ILE A 342 -70.60 50.73 -5.97
C ILE A 342 -72.06 50.92 -5.73
N ILE A 343 -72.85 49.93 -5.97
CA ILE A 343 -74.30 49.95 -5.67
C ILE A 343 -74.54 48.93 -4.56
N LYS A 344 -75.06 49.38 -3.45
CA LYS A 344 -75.44 48.51 -2.34
C LYS A 344 -76.98 48.39 -2.32
N PHE A 345 -77.46 47.17 -2.26
CA PHE A 345 -78.87 46.85 -2.06
C PHE A 345 -79.05 46.30 -0.66
N ASP A 346 -80.15 46.72 -0.03
CA ASP A 346 -80.63 46.19 1.23
C ASP A 346 -82.11 45.78 1.05
N ILE A 347 -82.52 44.73 1.69
CA ILE A 347 -83.90 44.22 1.61
C ILE A 347 -84.57 44.67 2.91
N ASP A 348 -85.52 45.62 2.73
CA ASP A 348 -86.30 46.10 3.86
C ASP A 348 -87.19 44.96 4.44
N ASN A 349 -87.22 44.87 5.77
CA ASN A 349 -87.96 43.86 6.54
C ASN A 349 -87.52 42.40 6.35
N PHE A 350 -86.26 42.13 5.92
CA PHE A 350 -85.74 40.78 5.92
C PHE A 350 -85.51 40.33 7.38
N LYS A 351 -86.64 39.93 8.03
CA LYS A 351 -86.65 39.28 9.34
C LYS A 351 -87.11 37.85 9.18
N TYR A 352 -86.44 36.93 9.81
CA TYR A 352 -86.97 35.60 10.08
C TYR A 352 -88.19 35.64 10.88
#